data_7db630ddfc54b76460b933347c0acb33
#
_entry.id   7db630ddfc54b76460b933347c0acb33
#
_cell.length_a   1.000
_cell.length_b   1.000
_cell.length_c   1.000
_cell.angle_alpha   90.00
_cell.angle_beta   90.00
_cell.angle_gamma   90.00
#
_symmetry.space_group_name_H-M   'P 1'
#
loop_
_entity.id
_entity.type
_entity.pdbx_description
1 polymer ?
#
loop_
_entity_poly.entity_id
_entity_poly.type
_entity_poly.pdbx_seq_one_letter_code
_entity_poly.pdbx_strand_id
1 'polypeptide(L)'
;WQVLNLNRNYSQVIIDYRNAGVKDNENSNFGVNLKVPVEQYQQSMRSAKYAILIILLTFAVIFFTEMMEKTRIHVLQYLLVGLALCLFYSLLLSISEHVGFNMAYLISAVLTIGLVGGYMLGIIKKKKPAFIMSGLLSVLYIYIFILIQLETFALLAGSLGLFVILASVMYFSKKIDWFNE
;
A
#
# COMPACT_ATOMS: atom_id res chain seq x y z
N TRP A 1 -37.62 -5.54 3.50
CA TRP A 1 -37.18 -5.55 4.92
C TRP A 1 -38.40 -5.70 5.80
N GLN A 2 -38.67 -6.91 6.27
CA GLN A 2 -39.70 -7.13 7.29
C GLN A 2 -39.01 -7.19 8.63
N VAL A 3 -39.10 -6.13 9.42
CA VAL A 3 -38.70 -6.12 10.85
C VAL A 3 -39.94 -6.54 11.63
N LEU A 4 -39.86 -7.68 12.30
CA LEU A 4 -40.94 -8.19 13.14
C LEU A 4 -41.22 -7.16 14.26
N ASN A 5 -42.50 -6.76 14.37
CA ASN A 5 -43.02 -5.80 15.34
C ASN A 5 -42.74 -6.20 16.82
N LEU A 6 -42.52 -7.50 17.05
CA LEU A 6 -42.21 -8.06 18.36
C LEU A 6 -40.86 -7.63 18.96
N ASN A 7 -39.92 -7.12 18.14
CA ASN A 7 -38.61 -6.67 18.60
C ASN A 7 -38.54 -5.15 18.86
N ARG A 8 -39.67 -4.45 18.84
CA ARG A 8 -39.72 -3.01 19.05
C ARG A 8 -40.48 -2.68 20.34
N ASN A 9 -39.82 -2.00 21.26
CA ASN A 9 -40.35 -1.58 22.55
C ASN A 9 -41.02 -0.19 22.52
N TYR A 10 -41.64 0.21 21.42
CA TYR A 10 -42.41 1.46 21.37
C TYR A 10 -43.83 1.24 20.86
N SER A 11 -44.78 2.10 21.31
CA SER A 11 -46.17 2.01 20.91
C SER A 11 -46.32 2.28 19.41
N GLN A 12 -47.01 1.40 18.70
CA GLN A 12 -47.18 1.49 17.25
C GLN A 12 -48.23 2.51 16.82
N VAL A 13 -49.05 3.02 17.77
CA VAL A 13 -50.07 4.03 17.51
C VAL A 13 -49.78 5.22 18.44
N ILE A 14 -49.41 6.33 17.84
CA ILE A 14 -49.25 7.62 18.52
C ILE A 14 -50.53 8.39 18.23
N ILE A 15 -51.42 8.46 19.23
CA ILE A 15 -52.73 9.12 19.06
C ILE A 15 -52.60 10.64 19.24
N ASP A 16 -51.56 11.13 19.93
CA ASP A 16 -51.39 12.56 20.17
C ASP A 16 -49.93 13.01 19.93
N TYR A 17 -49.69 13.70 18.83
CA TYR A 17 -48.40 14.24 18.46
C TYR A 17 -47.92 15.41 19.33
N ARG A 18 -48.82 16.03 20.10
CA ARG A 18 -48.49 17.20 20.92
C ARG A 18 -47.91 16.87 22.30
N ASN A 19 -48.19 15.65 22.80
CA ASN A 19 -47.77 15.21 24.14
C ASN A 19 -46.82 13.99 24.08
N ALA A 20 -46.53 13.47 22.94
CA ALA A 20 -45.49 12.45 22.80
C ALA A 20 -44.12 13.10 23.06
N GLY A 21 -43.75 13.09 24.32
CA GLY A 21 -42.47 13.60 24.74
C GLY A 21 -41.35 12.88 24.01
N VAL A 22 -40.42 13.66 23.45
CA VAL A 22 -39.21 13.20 22.73
C VAL A 22 -38.39 12.16 23.52
N LYS A 23 -38.67 12.00 24.81
CA LYS A 23 -37.95 11.09 25.72
C LYS A 23 -38.19 9.60 25.47
N ASP A 24 -39.35 9.20 24.99
CA ASP A 24 -39.64 7.77 24.77
C ASP A 24 -39.05 7.18 23.52
N ASN A 25 -38.62 8.04 22.56
CA ASN A 25 -38.03 7.62 21.31
C ASN A 25 -36.48 7.53 21.36
N GLU A 26 -35.84 8.07 22.38
CA GLU A 26 -34.37 8.02 22.50
C GLU A 26 -33.82 6.58 22.67
N ASN A 27 -34.62 5.69 23.28
CA ASN A 27 -34.23 4.30 23.46
C ASN A 27 -34.63 3.36 22.31
N SER A 28 -35.30 3.89 21.28
CA SER A 28 -35.78 3.11 20.11
C SER A 28 -35.01 3.45 18.83
N ASN A 29 -33.84 4.03 18.93
CA ASN A 29 -32.99 4.34 17.79
C ASN A 29 -32.57 3.05 17.08
N PHE A 30 -33.23 2.74 15.99
CA PHE A 30 -32.84 1.68 15.07
C PHE A 30 -31.82 2.27 14.07
N GLY A 31 -30.57 2.00 14.31
CA GLY A 31 -29.49 2.34 13.39
C GLY A 31 -29.01 1.09 12.64
N VAL A 32 -29.09 1.08 11.34
CA VAL A 32 -28.37 0.09 10.52
C VAL A 32 -27.00 0.68 10.22
N ASN A 33 -25.98 0.10 10.84
CA ASN A 33 -24.60 0.44 10.52
C ASN A 33 -24.25 -0.26 9.19
N LEU A 34 -24.45 0.43 8.07
CA LEU A 34 -24.02 -0.02 6.75
C LEU A 34 -22.49 0.06 6.70
N LYS A 35 -21.84 -0.98 7.18
CA LYS A 35 -20.41 -1.17 6.95
C LYS A 35 -20.24 -1.53 5.47
N VAL A 36 -20.01 -0.53 4.63
CA VAL A 36 -19.75 -0.74 3.22
C VAL A 36 -18.30 -1.22 3.08
N PRO A 37 -18.05 -2.45 2.63
CA PRO A 37 -16.67 -2.94 2.41
C PRO A 37 -16.01 -2.27 1.19
N VAL A 38 -16.59 -1.18 0.68
CA VAL A 38 -16.13 -0.42 -0.48
C VAL A 38 -14.75 0.20 -0.25
N GLU A 39 -14.44 0.63 0.97
CA GLU A 39 -13.14 1.24 1.26
C GLU A 39 -11.96 0.28 1.05
N GLN A 40 -12.07 -0.95 1.54
CA GLN A 40 -11.01 -1.96 1.37
C GLN A 40 -10.84 -2.36 -0.10
N TYR A 41 -11.95 -2.52 -0.82
CA TYR A 41 -11.92 -2.81 -2.25
C TYR A 41 -11.31 -1.66 -3.04
N GLN A 42 -11.66 -0.41 -2.73
CA GLN A 42 -11.09 0.77 -3.38
C GLN A 42 -9.58 0.89 -3.11
N GLN A 43 -9.13 0.65 -1.88
CA GLN A 43 -7.71 0.65 -1.52
C GLN A 43 -6.94 -0.45 -2.26
N SER A 44 -7.51 -1.65 -2.36
CA SER A 44 -6.93 -2.75 -3.14
C SER A 44 -6.84 -2.42 -4.63
N MET A 45 -7.87 -1.81 -5.20
CA MET A 45 -7.86 -1.35 -6.60
C MET A 45 -6.85 -0.22 -6.84
N ARG A 46 -6.69 0.71 -5.90
CA ARG A 46 -5.64 1.74 -5.97
C ARG A 46 -4.26 1.11 -5.87
N SER A 47 -4.05 0.16 -4.97
CA SER A 47 -2.80 -0.58 -4.86
C SER A 47 -2.44 -1.26 -6.18
N ALA A 48 -3.39 -1.89 -6.86
CA ALA A 48 -3.18 -2.49 -8.17
C ALA A 48 -2.81 -1.46 -9.25
N LYS A 49 -3.43 -0.27 -9.23
CA LYS A 49 -3.08 0.82 -10.16
C LYS A 49 -1.64 1.33 -9.94
N TYR A 50 -1.18 1.38 -8.68
CA TYR A 50 0.20 1.78 -8.35
C TYR A 50 1.21 0.63 -8.46
N ALA A 51 0.77 -0.59 -8.82
CA ALA A 51 1.65 -1.75 -8.99
C ALA A 51 2.78 -1.48 -9.99
N ILE A 52 2.44 -0.89 -11.12
CA ILE A 52 3.42 -0.55 -12.17
C ILE A 52 4.51 0.38 -11.64
N LEU A 53 4.14 1.33 -10.78
CA LEU A 53 5.05 2.28 -10.16
C LEU A 53 5.97 1.59 -9.16
N ILE A 54 5.45 0.66 -8.34
CA ILE A 54 6.25 -0.15 -7.41
C ILE A 54 7.28 -0.97 -8.18
N ILE A 55 6.84 -1.68 -9.23
CA ILE A 55 7.70 -2.54 -10.04
C ILE A 55 8.81 -1.72 -10.68
N LEU A 56 8.45 -0.63 -11.36
CA LEU A 56 9.40 0.22 -12.07
C LEU A 56 10.42 0.85 -11.13
N LEU A 57 9.97 1.41 -10.00
CA LEU A 57 10.86 2.03 -9.02
C LEU A 57 11.76 0.99 -8.31
N THR A 58 11.24 -0.19 -8.01
CA THR A 58 12.07 -1.26 -7.42
C THR A 58 13.17 -1.68 -8.37
N PHE A 59 12.86 -1.89 -9.65
CA PHE A 59 13.88 -2.22 -10.66
C PHE A 59 14.86 -1.07 -10.87
N ALA A 60 14.41 0.18 -10.85
CA ALA A 60 15.30 1.33 -10.92
C ALA A 60 16.29 1.36 -9.74
N VAL A 61 15.82 1.11 -8.50
CA VAL A 61 16.68 1.03 -7.31
C VAL A 61 17.74 -0.05 -7.46
N ILE A 62 17.36 -1.24 -7.93
CA ILE A 62 18.30 -2.35 -8.15
C ILE A 62 19.32 -1.97 -9.21
N PHE A 63 18.87 -1.44 -10.34
CA PHE A 63 19.72 -1.01 -11.45
C PHE A 63 20.75 0.06 -11.03
N PHE A 64 20.32 1.09 -10.30
CA PHE A 64 21.25 2.10 -9.80
C PHE A 64 22.25 1.54 -8.78
N THR A 65 21.81 0.62 -7.93
CA THR A 65 22.71 -0.04 -6.98
C THR A 65 23.75 -0.89 -7.70
N GLU A 66 23.34 -1.62 -8.75
CA GLU A 66 24.25 -2.38 -9.61
C GLU A 66 25.33 -1.49 -10.23
N MET A 67 24.92 -0.35 -10.82
CA MET A 67 25.84 0.59 -11.44
C MET A 67 26.81 1.23 -10.44
N MET A 68 26.33 1.63 -9.27
CA MET A 68 27.16 2.27 -8.23
C MET A 68 28.19 1.31 -7.66
N GLU A 69 27.85 0.06 -7.49
CA GLU A 69 28.74 -0.96 -6.87
C GLU A 69 29.56 -1.74 -7.90
N LYS A 70 29.35 -1.47 -9.20
CA LYS A 70 29.99 -2.20 -10.30
C LYS A 70 29.86 -3.73 -10.16
N THR A 71 28.72 -4.16 -9.62
CA THR A 71 28.40 -5.58 -9.42
C THR A 71 27.50 -6.02 -10.56
N ARG A 72 27.86 -7.05 -11.30
CA ARG A 72 27.00 -7.55 -12.36
C ARG A 72 25.89 -8.44 -11.77
N ILE A 73 24.66 -7.96 -11.84
CA ILE A 73 23.46 -8.73 -11.44
C ILE A 73 22.99 -9.50 -12.68
N HIS A 74 22.78 -10.81 -12.51
CA HIS A 74 22.33 -11.66 -13.59
C HIS A 74 20.83 -11.45 -13.87
N VAL A 75 20.39 -11.54 -15.14
CA VAL A 75 18.99 -11.35 -15.56
C VAL A 75 18.02 -12.22 -14.74
N LEU A 76 18.45 -13.43 -14.38
CA LEU A 76 17.66 -14.35 -13.56
C LEU A 76 17.35 -13.78 -12.15
N GLN A 77 18.25 -12.97 -11.61
CA GLN A 77 18.06 -12.32 -10.32
C GLN A 77 17.03 -11.20 -10.39
N TYR A 78 16.98 -10.45 -11.49
CA TYR A 78 15.92 -9.48 -11.78
C TYR A 78 14.56 -10.17 -11.89
N LEU A 79 14.51 -11.33 -12.55
CA LEU A 79 13.28 -12.12 -12.68
C LEU A 79 12.78 -12.59 -11.32
N LEU A 80 13.66 -13.07 -10.42
CA LEU A 80 13.30 -13.50 -9.08
C LEU A 80 12.75 -12.32 -8.23
N VAL A 81 13.35 -11.13 -8.36
CA VAL A 81 12.80 -9.94 -7.69
C VAL A 81 11.43 -9.58 -8.25
N GLY A 82 11.24 -9.64 -9.58
CA GLY A 82 9.93 -9.44 -10.19
C GLY A 82 8.88 -10.40 -9.65
N LEU A 83 9.26 -11.66 -9.46
CA LEU A 83 8.39 -12.68 -8.88
C LEU A 83 8.06 -12.39 -7.40
N ALA A 84 9.03 -11.89 -6.63
CA ALA A 84 8.81 -11.43 -5.26
C ALA A 84 7.82 -10.26 -5.20
N LEU A 85 7.85 -9.33 -6.18
CA LEU A 85 6.87 -8.24 -6.28
C LEU A 85 5.46 -8.76 -6.63
N CYS A 86 5.35 -9.79 -7.46
CA CYS A 86 4.06 -10.45 -7.71
C CYS A 86 3.51 -11.11 -6.44
N LEU A 87 4.38 -11.77 -5.66
CA LEU A 87 4.02 -12.37 -4.37
C LEU A 87 3.56 -11.30 -3.36
N PHE A 88 4.16 -10.11 -3.37
CA PHE A 88 3.69 -9.01 -2.54
C PHE A 88 2.20 -8.72 -2.74
N TYR A 89 1.75 -8.61 -4.00
CA TYR A 89 0.33 -8.35 -4.30
C TYR A 89 -0.56 -9.53 -3.93
N SER A 90 -0.11 -10.74 -4.16
CA SER A 90 -0.84 -11.94 -3.76
C SER A 90 -1.03 -12.00 -2.23
N LEU A 91 0.04 -11.74 -1.47
CA LEU A 91 0.00 -11.68 -0.01
C LEU A 91 -0.89 -10.53 0.48
N LEU A 92 -0.74 -9.34 -0.11
CA LEU A 92 -1.55 -8.18 0.23
C LEU A 92 -3.04 -8.48 0.10
N LEU A 93 -3.45 -9.07 -1.04
CA LEU A 93 -4.86 -9.42 -1.26
C LEU A 93 -5.33 -10.47 -0.26
N SER A 94 -4.59 -11.56 -0.10
CA SER A 94 -4.96 -12.66 0.78
C SER A 94 -5.07 -12.23 2.25
N ILE A 95 -4.13 -11.45 2.75
CA ILE A 95 -4.12 -10.99 4.14
C ILE A 95 -5.17 -9.90 4.36
N SER A 96 -5.45 -9.04 3.37
CA SER A 96 -6.41 -7.96 3.50
C SER A 96 -7.83 -8.43 3.76
N GLU A 97 -8.18 -9.61 3.30
CA GLU A 97 -9.49 -10.24 3.56
C GLU A 97 -9.70 -10.58 5.05
N HIS A 98 -8.62 -10.83 5.80
CA HIS A 98 -8.68 -11.29 7.18
C HIS A 98 -8.43 -10.18 8.21
N VAL A 99 -7.48 -9.29 7.95
CA VAL A 99 -6.94 -8.36 8.97
C VAL A 99 -7.19 -6.88 8.60
N GLY A 100 -7.74 -6.63 7.42
CA GLY A 100 -7.92 -5.28 6.89
C GLY A 100 -6.69 -4.77 6.12
N PHE A 101 -6.93 -3.79 5.22
CA PHE A 101 -5.95 -3.35 4.25
C PHE A 101 -4.64 -2.81 4.87
N ASN A 102 -4.74 -1.96 5.89
CA ASN A 102 -3.57 -1.28 6.47
C ASN A 102 -2.56 -2.27 7.08
N MET A 103 -3.07 -3.23 7.87
CA MET A 103 -2.22 -4.26 8.47
C MET A 103 -1.69 -5.24 7.42
N ALA A 104 -2.52 -5.61 6.45
CA ALA A 104 -2.13 -6.47 5.34
C ALA A 104 -0.98 -5.86 4.54
N TYR A 105 -1.07 -4.56 4.23
CA TYR A 105 -0.02 -3.84 3.51
C TYR A 105 1.30 -3.84 4.30
N LEU A 106 1.24 -3.53 5.59
CA LEU A 106 2.43 -3.48 6.43
C LEU A 106 3.12 -4.85 6.51
N ILE A 107 2.36 -5.92 6.75
CA ILE A 107 2.89 -7.28 6.81
C ILE A 107 3.51 -7.68 5.47
N SER A 108 2.79 -7.49 4.37
CA SER A 108 3.27 -7.84 3.02
C SER A 108 4.50 -7.03 2.63
N ALA A 109 4.56 -5.73 2.96
CA ALA A 109 5.72 -4.88 2.70
C ALA A 109 6.95 -5.35 3.48
N VAL A 110 6.82 -5.63 4.78
CA VAL A 110 7.93 -6.11 5.61
C VAL A 110 8.46 -7.45 5.09
N LEU A 111 7.58 -8.39 4.75
CA LEU A 111 7.97 -9.69 4.20
C LEU A 111 8.70 -9.53 2.87
N THR A 112 8.21 -8.68 1.98
CA THR A 112 8.82 -8.48 0.65
C THR A 112 10.16 -7.73 0.75
N ILE A 113 10.25 -6.69 1.57
CA ILE A 113 11.51 -5.97 1.81
C ILE A 113 12.53 -6.91 2.45
N GLY A 114 12.11 -7.74 3.41
CA GLY A 114 12.96 -8.76 4.03
C GLY A 114 13.44 -9.80 3.02
N LEU A 115 12.56 -10.29 2.15
CA LEU A 115 12.90 -11.26 1.11
C LEU A 115 13.89 -10.67 0.09
N VAL A 116 13.57 -9.52 -0.49
CA VAL A 116 14.41 -8.88 -1.52
C VAL A 116 15.72 -8.37 -0.90
N GLY A 117 15.66 -7.74 0.27
CA GLY A 117 16.83 -7.27 1.00
C GLY A 117 17.76 -8.41 1.42
N GLY A 118 17.21 -9.49 1.97
CA GLY A 118 17.97 -10.70 2.33
C GLY A 118 18.60 -11.37 1.12
N TYR A 119 17.86 -11.45 0.01
CA TYR A 119 18.37 -11.99 -1.24
C TYR A 119 19.56 -11.16 -1.77
N MET A 120 19.43 -9.84 -1.76
CA MET A 120 20.51 -8.93 -2.21
C MET A 120 21.71 -8.94 -1.27
N LEU A 121 21.51 -9.14 0.04
CA LEU A 121 22.61 -9.35 0.98
C LEU A 121 23.44 -10.60 0.65
N GLY A 122 22.83 -11.63 0.09
CA GLY A 122 23.52 -12.84 -0.37
C GLY A 122 24.33 -12.63 -1.67
N ILE A 123 23.87 -11.73 -2.54
CA ILE A 123 24.51 -11.45 -3.85
C ILE A 123 25.63 -10.42 -3.72
N ILE A 124 25.37 -9.33 -3.02
CA ILE A 124 26.29 -8.23 -2.87
C ILE A 124 27.26 -8.58 -1.75
N LYS A 125 28.53 -8.82 -2.08
CA LYS A 125 29.59 -9.16 -1.10
C LYS A 125 29.80 -8.10 0.00
N LYS A 126 29.42 -6.84 -0.27
CA LYS A 126 29.53 -5.73 0.68
C LYS A 126 28.18 -5.50 1.36
N LYS A 127 28.16 -5.47 2.70
CA LYS A 127 26.93 -5.28 3.49
C LYS A 127 26.33 -3.87 3.36
N LYS A 128 27.16 -2.83 3.21
CA LYS A 128 26.72 -1.43 3.14
C LYS A 128 25.72 -1.15 1.99
N PRO A 129 26.03 -1.48 0.72
CA PRO A 129 25.12 -1.17 -0.38
C PRO A 129 23.82 -1.97 -0.32
N ALA A 130 23.85 -3.21 0.14
CA ALA A 130 22.64 -4.00 0.32
C ALA A 130 21.72 -3.39 1.41
N PHE A 131 22.29 -2.82 2.45
CA PHE A 131 21.52 -2.13 3.50
C PHE A 131 20.93 -0.80 3.00
N ILE A 132 21.69 -0.05 2.19
CA ILE A 132 21.21 1.18 1.54
C ILE A 132 20.04 0.87 0.60
N MET A 133 20.16 -0.19 -0.19
CA MET A 133 19.11 -0.65 -1.10
C MET A 133 17.84 -1.06 -0.34
N SER A 134 17.97 -1.83 0.73
CA SER A 134 16.83 -2.24 1.55
C SER A 134 16.15 -1.03 2.22
N GLY A 135 16.94 -0.04 2.67
CA GLY A 135 16.45 1.22 3.19
C GLY A 135 15.67 2.03 2.14
N LEU A 136 16.22 2.10 0.92
CA LEU A 136 15.56 2.80 -0.19
C LEU A 136 14.25 2.14 -0.59
N LEU A 137 14.21 0.80 -0.62
CA LEU A 137 12.97 0.04 -0.82
C LEU A 137 11.96 0.33 0.29
N SER A 138 12.38 0.39 1.55
CA SER A 138 11.50 0.72 2.67
C SER A 138 10.87 2.10 2.49
N VAL A 139 11.66 3.11 2.12
CA VAL A 139 11.16 4.47 1.84
C VAL A 139 10.15 4.46 0.69
N LEU A 140 10.41 3.69 -0.36
CA LEU A 140 9.52 3.55 -1.51
C LEU A 140 8.18 2.93 -1.10
N TYR A 141 8.19 1.86 -0.31
CA TYR A 141 6.95 1.22 0.16
C TYR A 141 6.15 2.15 1.10
N ILE A 142 6.82 2.92 1.97
CA ILE A 142 6.17 3.93 2.80
C ILE A 142 5.53 5.03 1.93
N TYR A 143 6.23 5.52 0.94
CA TYR A 143 5.70 6.52 0.01
C TYR A 143 4.43 6.03 -0.70
N ILE A 144 4.43 4.80 -1.19
CA ILE A 144 3.27 4.22 -1.87
C ILE A 144 2.12 3.97 -0.89
N PHE A 145 2.40 3.58 0.35
CA PHE A 145 1.37 3.47 1.38
C PHE A 145 0.65 4.81 1.59
N ILE A 146 1.41 5.90 1.68
CA ILE A 146 0.85 7.25 1.80
C ILE A 146 -0.01 7.60 0.58
N LEU A 147 0.45 7.26 -0.64
CA LEU A 147 -0.32 7.49 -1.87
C LEU A 147 -1.66 6.75 -1.89
N ILE A 148 -1.69 5.51 -1.39
CA ILE A 148 -2.92 4.70 -1.33
C ILE A 148 -3.91 5.29 -0.33
N GLN A 149 -3.42 5.84 0.79
CA GLN A 149 -4.24 6.47 1.82
C GLN A 149 -4.83 7.81 1.38
N LEU A 150 -4.10 8.55 0.53
CA LEU A 150 -4.57 9.85 0.02
C LEU A 150 -5.66 9.64 -1.04
N GLU A 151 -6.92 9.99 -0.69
CA GLU A 151 -8.04 9.86 -1.62
C GLU A 151 -8.08 11.00 -2.64
N THR A 152 -8.13 12.22 -2.16
CA THR A 152 -8.37 13.40 -2.98
C THR A 152 -7.09 13.96 -3.61
N PHE A 153 -5.96 13.87 -2.92
CA PHE A 153 -4.66 14.42 -3.35
C PHE A 153 -3.69 13.39 -3.91
N ALA A 154 -4.15 12.15 -4.15
CA ALA A 154 -3.29 11.06 -4.63
C ALA A 154 -2.59 11.39 -5.95
N LEU A 155 -3.27 12.08 -6.88
CA LEU A 155 -2.70 12.46 -8.18
C LEU A 155 -1.60 13.53 -8.01
N LEU A 156 -1.84 14.53 -7.16
CA LEU A 156 -0.88 15.60 -6.89
C LEU A 156 0.35 15.05 -6.15
N ALA A 157 0.14 14.26 -5.10
CA ALA A 157 1.21 13.63 -4.35
C ALA A 157 1.99 12.61 -5.21
N GLY A 158 1.30 11.87 -6.09
CA GLY A 158 1.92 10.94 -7.03
C GLY A 158 2.81 11.65 -8.05
N SER A 159 2.33 12.72 -8.68
CA SER A 159 3.11 13.48 -9.66
C SER A 159 4.30 14.20 -9.02
N LEU A 160 4.10 14.84 -7.85
CA LEU A 160 5.18 15.49 -7.12
C LEU A 160 6.25 14.50 -6.67
N GLY A 161 5.84 13.35 -6.15
CA GLY A 161 6.77 12.32 -5.73
C GLY A 161 7.54 11.71 -6.89
N LEU A 162 6.88 11.43 -8.02
CA LEU A 162 7.57 11.00 -9.24
C LEU A 162 8.58 12.04 -9.73
N PHE A 163 8.23 13.33 -9.65
CA PHE A 163 9.15 14.42 -9.99
C PHE A 163 10.39 14.40 -9.09
N VAL A 164 10.22 14.26 -7.77
CA VAL A 164 11.34 14.19 -6.82
C VAL A 164 12.20 12.95 -7.06
N ILE A 165 11.57 11.79 -7.33
CA ILE A 165 12.28 10.55 -7.65
C ILE A 165 13.08 10.71 -8.93
N LEU A 166 12.48 11.27 -10.00
CA LEU A 166 13.14 11.50 -11.26
C LEU A 166 14.31 12.48 -11.10
N ALA A 167 14.12 13.57 -10.36
CA ALA A 167 15.19 14.53 -10.09
C ALA A 167 16.35 13.86 -9.31
N SER A 168 16.05 13.00 -8.35
CA SER A 168 17.05 12.23 -7.61
C SER A 168 17.83 11.28 -8.53
N VAL A 169 17.12 10.55 -9.38
CA VAL A 169 17.70 9.65 -10.39
C VAL A 169 18.62 10.41 -11.33
N MET A 170 18.17 11.55 -11.87
CA MET A 170 18.98 12.40 -12.73
C MET A 170 20.23 12.93 -12.01
N TYR A 171 20.11 13.32 -10.74
CA TYR A 171 21.25 13.80 -9.95
C TYR A 171 22.30 12.70 -9.72
N PHE A 172 21.85 11.48 -9.38
CA PHE A 172 22.75 10.35 -9.19
C PHE A 172 23.34 9.86 -10.52
N SER A 173 22.57 9.87 -11.60
CA SER A 173 23.02 9.50 -12.94
C SER A 173 24.17 10.39 -13.43
N LYS A 174 24.17 11.68 -13.06
CA LYS A 174 25.26 12.61 -13.40
C LYS A 174 26.61 12.23 -12.77
N LYS A 175 26.60 11.47 -11.63
CA LYS A 175 27.83 11.04 -10.95
C LYS A 175 28.44 9.76 -11.53
N ILE A 176 27.75 9.14 -12.47
CA ILE A 176 28.18 7.88 -13.10
C ILE A 176 28.92 8.23 -14.38
N ASP A 177 30.18 7.85 -14.48
CA ASP A 177 30.96 7.93 -15.71
C ASP A 177 30.49 6.85 -16.70
N TRP A 178 29.65 7.26 -17.66
CA TRP A 178 29.06 6.36 -18.65
C TRP A 178 30.02 5.92 -19.75
N PHE A 179 31.18 6.57 -19.88
CA PHE A 179 32.12 6.45 -21.02
C PHE A 179 33.48 5.82 -20.66
N ASN A 180 33.70 5.38 -19.42
CA ASN A 180 34.91 4.64 -19.06
C ASN A 180 34.62 3.13 -19.01
N GLU A 181 34.65 2.47 -20.17
CA GLU A 181 34.98 1.05 -20.28
C GLU A 181 36.49 0.83 -20.29
#